data_55b80400761986a524ed4baa0c8104b8
#
_entry.id   55b80400761986a524ed4baa0c8104b8
#
_cell.length_a   1.000
_cell.length_b   1.000
_cell.length_c   1.000
_cell.angle_alpha   90.00
_cell.angle_beta   90.00
_cell.angle_gamma   90.00
#
_symmetry.space_group_name_H-M   'P 1'
#
loop_
_entity.id
_entity.type
_entity.pdbx_description
1 polymer ?
#
loop_
_entity_poly.entity_id
_entity_poly.type
_entity_poly.pdbx_seq_one_letter_code
_entity_poly.pdbx_strand_id
1 'polypeptide(L)'
;EIRQSIDCLNLLRDKPNTPRFLQPGGFLLAKTAHTIRISSFLEVLRLEGHGRIARIDELRGALILLVLIYHLLYDITLFFPATAPRLWLLGDAIRPLRAVVPGLFILLCGMCTHLSRNNMRRGLWCALFAGGIRLVSGIVSPACPIRFGILHLLALCLLLWCALHRPLAQMHLPPWAAMVGGGLLFALTYRLEQGYFAGMPLPAALWDREWLLWLGLPCRRLLSADYFPLLPWGGLFWAGCGLGQWLLTPPYIDRLRQSRSPGMARLGRHTLALYLCHQPVWFAGLWLLRAAHG
;
A
#
# COMPACT_ATOMS: atom_id res chain seq x y z
N GLU A 1 0.55 -13.77 -15.60
CA GLU A 1 -0.24 -12.98 -14.64
C GLU A 1 -1.64 -12.65 -15.16
N ILE A 2 -1.80 -12.14 -16.39
CA ILE A 2 -3.12 -11.78 -16.95
C ILE A 2 -3.97 -13.01 -17.22
N ARG A 3 -3.38 -14.10 -17.71
CA ARG A 3 -4.06 -15.39 -17.91
C ARG A 3 -4.59 -15.92 -16.57
N GLN A 4 -3.83 -15.78 -15.49
CA GLN A 4 -4.21 -16.19 -14.14
C GLN A 4 -5.33 -15.32 -13.54
N SER A 5 -5.34 -14.02 -13.80
CA SER A 5 -6.46 -13.14 -13.38
C SER A 5 -7.75 -13.43 -14.14
N ILE A 6 -7.66 -13.81 -15.42
CA ILE A 6 -8.81 -14.25 -16.24
C ILE A 6 -9.32 -15.60 -15.73
N ASP A 7 -8.44 -16.51 -15.36
CA ASP A 7 -8.82 -17.82 -14.81
C ASP A 7 -9.48 -17.67 -13.44
N CYS A 8 -9.05 -16.71 -12.60
CA CYS A 8 -9.75 -16.34 -11.35
C CYS A 8 -11.18 -15.85 -11.58
N LEU A 9 -11.41 -15.03 -12.61
CA LEU A 9 -12.76 -14.54 -12.95
C LEU A 9 -13.67 -15.63 -13.53
N ASN A 10 -13.11 -16.56 -14.31
CA ASN A 10 -13.86 -17.69 -14.83
C ASN A 10 -14.28 -18.67 -13.71
N LEU A 11 -13.44 -18.86 -12.68
CA LEU A 11 -13.76 -19.66 -11.50
C LEU A 11 -14.86 -19.03 -10.61
N LEU A 12 -15.01 -17.71 -10.62
CA LEU A 12 -16.10 -17.00 -9.92
C LEU A 12 -17.43 -17.08 -10.68
N ARG A 13 -17.39 -17.29 -12.00
CA ARG A 13 -18.58 -17.37 -12.86
C ARG A 13 -19.35 -18.68 -12.71
N ASP A 14 -18.70 -19.77 -12.34
CA ASP A 14 -19.27 -21.14 -12.40
C ASP A 14 -19.72 -21.71 -11.03
N LYS A 15 -19.92 -20.89 -10.01
CA LYS A 15 -20.51 -21.36 -8.73
C LYS A 15 -21.96 -20.92 -8.56
N PRO A 16 -22.94 -21.80 -8.79
CA PRO A 16 -24.29 -21.60 -8.31
C PRO A 16 -24.34 -22.02 -6.83
N ASN A 17 -24.18 -21.10 -5.90
CA ASN A 17 -24.72 -21.20 -4.55
C ASN A 17 -24.19 -20.03 -3.69
N THR A 18 -25.00 -18.99 -3.58
CA THR A 18 -24.90 -17.98 -2.52
C THR A 18 -25.26 -18.61 -1.18
N PRO A 19 -24.44 -18.48 -0.14
CA PRO A 19 -24.87 -18.85 1.21
C PRO A 19 -25.96 -17.88 1.69
N ARG A 20 -27.11 -18.42 2.04
CA ARG A 20 -28.18 -17.73 2.77
C ARG A 20 -27.66 -17.42 4.19
N PHE A 21 -27.29 -16.18 4.46
CA PHE A 21 -27.13 -15.65 5.80
C PHE A 21 -27.85 -14.32 5.93
N LEU A 22 -29.15 -14.38 6.08
CA LEU A 22 -29.96 -13.30 6.64
C LEU A 22 -31.26 -13.92 7.17
N GLN A 23 -31.24 -14.31 8.45
CA GLN A 23 -32.48 -14.39 9.25
C GLN A 23 -32.30 -13.52 10.49
N PRO A 24 -33.31 -12.70 10.83
CA PRO A 24 -33.28 -11.82 11.98
C PRO A 24 -33.74 -12.57 13.25
N GLY A 25 -32.89 -12.68 14.21
CA GLY A 25 -33.25 -13.26 15.52
C GLY A 25 -32.06 -13.46 16.43
N GLY A 26 -31.69 -12.43 17.21
CA GLY A 26 -30.59 -12.57 18.18
C GLY A 26 -30.10 -11.24 18.74
N PHE A 27 -31.03 -10.35 19.03
CA PHE A 27 -30.70 -9.05 19.64
C PHE A 27 -30.89 -9.16 21.15
N LEU A 28 -29.84 -9.62 21.85
CA LEU A 28 -29.68 -9.40 23.31
C LEU A 28 -28.43 -10.14 23.82
N LEU A 29 -27.24 -9.54 23.54
CA LEU A 29 -26.00 -9.74 24.33
C LEU A 29 -24.86 -8.98 23.70
N ALA A 30 -24.83 -7.66 23.86
CA ALA A 30 -23.63 -6.86 23.62
C ALA A 30 -23.81 -5.42 24.10
N LYS A 31 -24.22 -5.24 25.37
CA LYS A 31 -24.14 -3.91 25.99
C LYS A 31 -22.79 -3.62 26.66
N THR A 32 -21.76 -4.41 26.38
CA THR A 32 -20.37 -4.18 26.83
C THR A 32 -19.31 -4.40 25.76
N ALA A 33 -19.69 -4.52 24.49
CA ALA A 33 -18.71 -4.28 23.43
C ALA A 33 -18.45 -2.79 23.41
N HIS A 34 -17.28 -2.39 23.91
CA HIS A 34 -16.70 -1.07 23.68
C HIS A 34 -17.00 -0.70 22.24
N THR A 35 -17.85 0.30 22.05
CA THR A 35 -17.99 1.01 20.80
C THR A 35 -16.58 1.49 20.45
N ILE A 36 -15.86 0.72 19.62
CA ILE A 36 -14.67 1.23 18.93
C ILE A 36 -15.25 2.42 18.20
N ARG A 37 -15.05 3.60 18.80
CA ARG A 37 -15.71 4.82 18.33
C ARG A 37 -15.35 4.96 16.87
N ILE A 38 -16.36 4.98 16.02
CA ILE A 38 -16.20 5.37 14.61
C ILE A 38 -15.40 6.68 14.54
N SER A 39 -15.52 7.55 15.56
CA SER A 39 -14.64 8.70 15.79
C SER A 39 -13.15 8.35 15.83
N SER A 40 -12.75 7.24 16.45
CA SER A 40 -11.33 6.82 16.48
C SER A 40 -10.83 6.35 15.12
N PHE A 41 -11.69 5.71 14.34
CA PHE A 41 -11.40 5.37 12.94
C PHE A 41 -11.28 6.62 12.08
N LEU A 42 -12.21 7.57 12.19
CA LEU A 42 -12.16 8.84 11.49
C LEU A 42 -10.99 9.72 11.93
N GLU A 43 -10.56 9.65 13.21
CA GLU A 43 -9.34 10.32 13.68
C GLU A 43 -8.05 9.75 13.09
N VAL A 44 -7.99 8.44 12.85
CA VAL A 44 -6.85 7.83 12.12
C VAL A 44 -6.85 8.28 10.65
N LEU A 45 -8.03 8.44 10.07
CA LEU A 45 -8.19 8.99 8.73
C LEU A 45 -7.94 10.51 8.67
N ARG A 46 -8.18 11.24 9.77
CA ARG A 46 -7.79 12.63 9.96
C ARG A 46 -6.43 12.69 10.62
N LEU A 47 -5.41 12.99 9.85
CA LEU A 47 -4.10 13.39 10.37
C LEU A 47 -4.23 14.80 10.97
N GLU A 48 -4.86 14.91 12.14
CA GLU A 48 -4.90 16.15 12.91
C GLU A 48 -3.63 16.26 13.76
N GLY A 49 -2.57 16.77 13.16
CA GLY A 49 -1.33 17.10 13.82
C GLY A 49 -1.03 18.59 13.72
N HIS A 50 -0.36 19.15 14.72
CA HIS A 50 0.19 20.50 14.69
C HIS A 50 1.09 20.66 13.48
N GLY A 51 0.81 21.66 12.62
CA GLY A 51 1.68 22.00 11.50
C GLY A 51 1.54 21.11 10.27
N ARG A 52 0.30 20.96 9.76
CA ARG A 52 0.07 20.31 8.45
C ARG A 52 0.89 20.97 7.37
N ILE A 53 1.52 20.13 6.55
CA ILE A 53 2.32 20.56 5.42
C ILE A 53 1.50 20.33 4.16
N ALA A 54 0.91 21.42 3.64
CA ALA A 54 -0.03 21.36 2.53
C ALA A 54 0.54 20.67 1.30
N ARG A 55 1.82 20.88 0.99
CA ARG A 55 2.49 20.25 -0.16
C ARG A 55 2.58 18.73 -0.06
N ILE A 56 2.79 18.20 1.14
CA ILE A 56 2.83 16.75 1.37
C ILE A 56 1.44 16.15 1.14
N ASP A 57 0.40 16.84 1.63
CA ASP A 57 -0.98 16.41 1.40
C ASP A 57 -1.36 16.51 -0.10
N GLU A 58 -0.94 17.57 -0.81
CA GLU A 58 -1.12 17.72 -2.26
C GLU A 58 -0.46 16.57 -3.04
N LEU A 59 0.77 16.23 -2.70
CA LEU A 59 1.49 15.12 -3.35
C LEU A 59 0.80 13.78 -3.07
N ARG A 60 0.34 13.54 -1.84
CA ARG A 60 -0.46 12.35 -1.52
C ARG A 60 -1.76 12.30 -2.33
N GLY A 61 -2.43 13.46 -2.48
CA GLY A 61 -3.64 13.57 -3.28
C GLY A 61 -3.40 13.25 -4.75
N ALA A 62 -2.32 13.73 -5.33
CA ALA A 62 -1.94 13.41 -6.70
C ALA A 62 -1.60 11.92 -6.87
N LEU A 63 -0.84 11.35 -5.94
CA LEU A 63 -0.46 9.94 -6.00
C LEU A 63 -1.67 9.01 -5.83
N ILE A 64 -2.59 9.30 -4.88
CA ILE A 64 -3.77 8.46 -4.72
C ILE A 64 -4.69 8.54 -5.95
N LEU A 65 -4.81 9.70 -6.58
CA LEU A 65 -5.57 9.85 -7.81
C LEU A 65 -5.00 8.97 -8.93
N LEU A 66 -3.66 8.93 -9.08
CA LEU A 66 -3.01 8.05 -10.06
C LEU A 66 -3.27 6.56 -9.74
N VAL A 67 -3.25 6.17 -8.46
CA VAL A 67 -3.60 4.81 -8.04
C VAL A 67 -5.05 4.47 -8.40
N LEU A 68 -5.99 5.36 -8.10
CA LEU A 68 -7.42 5.16 -8.39
C LEU A 68 -7.65 4.99 -9.89
N ILE A 69 -7.05 5.86 -10.72
CA ILE A 69 -7.17 5.79 -12.19
C ILE A 69 -6.54 4.49 -12.71
N TYR A 70 -5.35 4.15 -12.23
CA TYR A 70 -4.66 2.93 -12.64
C TYR A 70 -5.51 1.68 -12.36
N HIS A 71 -6.04 1.54 -11.14
CA HIS A 71 -6.87 0.40 -10.78
C HIS A 71 -8.18 0.36 -11.55
N LEU A 72 -8.84 1.51 -11.75
CA LEU A 72 -10.06 1.57 -12.58
C LEU A 72 -9.78 1.08 -14.01
N LEU A 73 -8.73 1.59 -14.65
CA LEU A 73 -8.36 1.16 -16.00
C LEU A 73 -8.02 -0.33 -16.05
N TYR A 74 -7.30 -0.82 -15.05
CA TYR A 74 -6.99 -2.25 -14.92
C TYR A 74 -8.27 -3.09 -14.79
N ASP A 75 -9.19 -2.71 -13.91
CA ASP A 75 -10.45 -3.43 -13.69
C ASP A 75 -11.35 -3.40 -14.93
N ILE A 76 -11.40 -2.28 -15.67
CA ILE A 76 -12.09 -2.22 -16.97
C ILE A 76 -11.53 -3.27 -17.93
N THR A 77 -10.21 -3.50 -17.96
CA THR A 77 -9.63 -4.55 -18.83
C THR A 77 -10.07 -5.96 -18.42
N LEU A 78 -10.36 -6.18 -17.15
CA LEU A 78 -10.84 -7.46 -16.63
C LEU A 78 -12.33 -7.68 -16.95
N PHE A 79 -13.16 -6.66 -16.72
CA PHE A 79 -14.62 -6.77 -16.92
C PHE A 79 -15.04 -6.67 -18.39
N PHE A 80 -14.32 -5.88 -19.19
CA PHE A 80 -14.62 -5.60 -20.60
C PHE A 80 -13.39 -5.80 -21.50
N PRO A 81 -12.95 -7.06 -21.71
CA PRO A 81 -11.71 -7.33 -22.43
C PRO A 81 -11.69 -6.85 -23.89
N ALA A 82 -12.86 -6.78 -24.53
CA ALA A 82 -12.98 -6.36 -25.93
C ALA A 82 -12.83 -4.86 -26.13
N THR A 83 -13.23 -4.06 -25.13
CA THR A 83 -13.26 -2.59 -25.22
C THR A 83 -12.04 -1.94 -24.56
N ALA A 84 -11.29 -2.70 -23.77
CA ALA A 84 -10.23 -2.15 -22.94
C ALA A 84 -8.95 -1.92 -23.74
N PRO A 85 -8.23 -0.83 -23.48
CA PRO A 85 -6.93 -0.57 -24.06
C PRO A 85 -5.85 -1.47 -23.40
N ARG A 86 -5.99 -2.78 -23.58
CA ARG A 86 -5.07 -3.80 -23.01
C ARG A 86 -3.61 -3.50 -23.30
N LEU A 87 -3.33 -3.10 -24.53
CA LEU A 87 -1.98 -2.75 -24.98
C LEU A 87 -1.39 -1.56 -24.20
N TRP A 88 -2.27 -0.68 -23.75
CA TRP A 88 -1.85 0.55 -23.04
C TRP A 88 -1.38 0.27 -21.61
N LEU A 89 -2.11 -0.59 -20.87
CA LEU A 89 -1.77 -0.96 -19.49
C LEU A 89 -0.63 -1.98 -19.41
N LEU A 90 -0.42 -2.73 -20.47
CA LEU A 90 0.62 -3.76 -20.60
C LEU A 90 1.88 -3.26 -21.30
N GLY A 91 1.82 -2.06 -21.88
CA GLY A 91 2.95 -1.48 -22.60
C GLY A 91 4.14 -1.21 -21.69
N ASP A 92 5.35 -1.37 -22.24
CA ASP A 92 6.61 -1.13 -21.52
C ASP A 92 6.73 0.29 -20.99
N ALA A 93 6.05 1.26 -21.62
CA ALA A 93 6.04 2.66 -21.20
C ALA A 93 5.38 2.90 -19.82
N ILE A 94 4.40 2.07 -19.43
CA ILE A 94 3.68 2.21 -18.15
C ILE A 94 4.28 1.34 -17.05
N ARG A 95 5.07 0.33 -17.41
CA ARG A 95 5.73 -0.56 -16.44
C ARG A 95 6.50 0.21 -15.35
N PRO A 96 7.28 1.29 -15.65
CA PRO A 96 7.97 2.07 -14.64
C PRO A 96 7.00 2.74 -13.64
N LEU A 97 5.83 3.21 -14.08
CA LEU A 97 4.85 3.88 -13.22
C LEU A 97 4.32 2.96 -12.11
N ARG A 98 4.25 1.64 -12.36
CA ARG A 98 3.85 0.64 -11.37
C ARG A 98 4.80 0.55 -10.18
N ALA A 99 6.08 0.87 -10.36
CA ALA A 99 7.07 0.92 -9.29
C ALA A 99 7.20 2.33 -8.71
N VAL A 100 7.15 3.37 -9.54
CA VAL A 100 7.37 4.76 -9.14
C VAL A 100 6.26 5.26 -8.21
N VAL A 101 4.99 5.03 -8.54
CA VAL A 101 3.88 5.56 -7.73
C VAL A 101 3.85 4.93 -6.32
N PRO A 102 3.88 3.60 -6.14
CA PRO A 102 3.98 3.00 -4.80
C PRO A 102 5.28 3.40 -4.09
N GLY A 103 6.41 3.46 -4.82
CA GLY A 103 7.69 3.89 -4.26
C GLY A 103 7.64 5.29 -3.65
N LEU A 104 7.00 6.24 -4.34
CA LEU A 104 6.76 7.59 -3.82
C LEU A 104 5.83 7.58 -2.60
N PHE A 105 4.79 6.73 -2.56
CA PHE A 105 3.94 6.56 -1.38
C PHE A 105 4.74 6.05 -0.17
N ILE A 106 5.59 5.05 -0.37
CA ILE A 106 6.43 4.47 0.67
C ILE A 106 7.41 5.53 1.20
N LEU A 107 8.06 6.26 0.31
CA LEU A 107 8.97 7.36 0.65
C LEU A 107 8.24 8.47 1.44
N LEU A 108 7.05 8.88 0.99
CA LEU A 108 6.22 9.85 1.71
C LEU A 108 5.77 9.33 3.08
N CYS A 109 5.48 8.04 3.21
CA CYS A 109 5.13 7.45 4.50
C CYS A 109 6.30 7.58 5.48
N GLY A 110 7.53 7.28 5.04
CA GLY A 110 8.76 7.49 5.80
C GLY A 110 8.95 8.96 6.19
N MET A 111 8.81 9.89 5.24
CA MET A 111 8.92 11.32 5.47
C MET A 111 7.95 11.81 6.55
N CYS A 112 6.75 11.25 6.60
CA CYS A 112 5.72 11.62 7.55
C CYS A 112 5.87 11.01 8.94
N THR A 113 6.89 10.19 9.20
CA THR A 113 7.17 9.68 10.55
C THR A 113 7.50 10.80 11.53
N HIS A 114 8.15 11.86 11.05
CA HIS A 114 8.50 13.05 11.84
C HIS A 114 7.32 14.02 12.07
N LEU A 115 6.26 13.90 11.29
CA LEU A 115 5.05 14.73 11.40
C LEU A 115 3.97 14.10 12.27
N SER A 116 4.04 12.80 12.45
CA SER A 116 3.02 12.04 13.17
C SER A 116 3.32 12.00 14.67
N ARG A 117 2.29 12.28 15.48
CA ARG A 117 2.37 12.16 16.93
C ARG A 117 2.43 10.71 17.42
N ASN A 118 1.85 9.78 16.67
CA ASN A 118 1.76 8.37 17.09
C ASN A 118 1.92 7.41 15.89
N ASN A 119 3.18 7.13 15.55
CA ASN A 119 3.51 6.17 14.48
C ASN A 119 3.16 4.73 14.85
N MET A 120 3.19 4.38 16.15
CA MET A 120 2.77 3.06 16.63
C MET A 120 1.30 2.80 16.28
N ARG A 121 0.40 3.74 16.62
CA ARG A 121 -1.03 3.63 16.30
C ARG A 121 -1.26 3.53 14.79
N ARG A 122 -0.53 4.31 13.98
CA ARG A 122 -0.60 4.23 12.51
C ARG A 122 -0.15 2.86 12.01
N GLY A 123 0.96 2.34 12.51
CA GLY A 123 1.47 1.01 12.16
C GLY A 123 0.47 -0.10 12.50
N LEU A 124 -0.13 -0.05 13.69
CA LEU A 124 -1.14 -1.03 14.12
C LEU A 124 -2.41 -0.99 13.25
N TRP A 125 -2.89 0.21 12.87
CA TRP A 125 -4.02 0.30 11.94
C TRP A 125 -3.67 -0.22 10.55
N CYS A 126 -2.48 0.09 10.03
CA CYS A 126 -2.02 -0.50 8.77
C CYS A 126 -1.95 -2.04 8.86
N ALA A 127 -1.48 -2.60 9.98
CA ALA A 127 -1.43 -4.04 10.19
C ALA A 127 -2.84 -4.67 10.23
N LEU A 128 -3.78 -4.02 10.92
CA LEU A 128 -5.17 -4.47 10.98
C LEU A 128 -5.82 -4.51 9.59
N PHE A 129 -5.68 -3.42 8.81
CA PHE A 129 -6.21 -3.38 7.45
C PHE A 129 -5.49 -4.34 6.50
N ALA A 130 -4.18 -4.51 6.65
CA ALA A 130 -3.41 -5.48 5.89
C ALA A 130 -3.92 -6.91 6.16
N GLY A 131 -4.14 -7.26 7.42
CA GLY A 131 -4.74 -8.55 7.82
C GLY A 131 -6.15 -8.75 7.24
N GLY A 132 -6.98 -7.69 7.28
CA GLY A 132 -8.31 -7.70 6.68
C GLY A 132 -8.26 -7.95 5.16
N ILE A 133 -7.40 -7.23 4.44
CA ILE A 133 -7.22 -7.41 2.99
C ILE A 133 -6.71 -8.82 2.67
N ARG A 134 -5.74 -9.34 3.45
CA ARG A 134 -5.26 -10.72 3.29
C ARG A 134 -6.38 -11.74 3.44
N LEU A 135 -7.22 -11.58 4.47
CA LEU A 135 -8.36 -12.47 4.72
C LEU A 135 -9.38 -12.41 3.58
N VAL A 136 -9.82 -11.20 3.22
CA VAL A 136 -10.80 -10.99 2.16
C VAL A 136 -10.27 -11.49 0.81
N SER A 137 -9.03 -11.16 0.44
CA SER A 137 -8.44 -11.63 -0.82
C SER A 137 -8.26 -13.15 -0.84
N GLY A 138 -7.97 -13.78 0.29
CA GLY A 138 -7.91 -15.24 0.40
C GLY A 138 -9.26 -15.94 0.19
N ILE A 139 -10.36 -15.28 0.55
CA ILE A 139 -11.73 -15.78 0.33
C ILE A 139 -12.21 -15.51 -1.10
N VAL A 140 -12.01 -14.28 -1.59
CA VAL A 140 -12.53 -13.82 -2.88
C VAL A 140 -11.69 -14.33 -4.05
N SER A 141 -10.37 -14.40 -3.89
CA SER A 141 -9.42 -14.83 -4.92
C SER A 141 -8.37 -15.80 -4.35
N PRO A 142 -8.77 -17.05 -4.02
CA PRO A 142 -7.86 -18.03 -3.40
C PRO A 142 -6.65 -18.38 -4.28
N ALA A 143 -6.78 -18.26 -5.59
CA ALA A 143 -5.71 -18.56 -6.54
C ALA A 143 -4.59 -17.48 -6.54
N CYS A 144 -4.92 -16.24 -6.16
CA CYS A 144 -3.97 -15.12 -6.15
C CYS A 144 -4.20 -14.18 -4.95
N PRO A 145 -4.10 -14.68 -3.71
CA PRO A 145 -4.36 -13.87 -2.51
C PRO A 145 -3.24 -12.84 -2.32
N ILE A 146 -3.55 -11.73 -1.67
CA ILE A 146 -2.55 -10.76 -1.26
C ILE A 146 -1.80 -11.33 -0.04
N ARG A 147 -0.55 -11.78 -0.26
CA ARG A 147 0.27 -12.37 0.80
C ARG A 147 1.01 -11.32 1.61
N PHE A 148 1.65 -10.36 0.94
CA PHE A 148 2.39 -9.27 1.59
C PHE A 148 2.35 -8.02 0.72
N GLY A 149 1.24 -7.27 0.76
CA GLY A 149 1.03 -6.05 -0.02
C GLY A 149 1.58 -4.79 0.66
N ILE A 150 1.36 -3.64 0.01
CA ILE A 150 1.91 -2.33 0.46
C ILE A 150 1.51 -1.97 1.90
N LEU A 151 0.29 -2.29 2.37
CA LEU A 151 -0.11 -2.02 3.76
C LEU A 151 0.63 -2.89 4.77
N HIS A 152 0.99 -4.14 4.44
CA HIS A 152 1.84 -4.98 5.28
C HIS A 152 3.23 -4.36 5.42
N LEU A 153 3.80 -3.91 4.30
CA LEU A 153 5.09 -3.22 4.30
C LEU A 153 5.06 -1.95 5.16
N LEU A 154 4.06 -1.08 4.96
CA LEU A 154 3.94 0.18 5.71
C LEU A 154 3.75 -0.07 7.21
N ALA A 155 2.96 -1.09 7.58
CA ALA A 155 2.81 -1.51 8.97
C ALA A 155 4.16 -1.92 9.57
N LEU A 156 4.87 -2.83 8.91
CA LEU A 156 6.17 -3.32 9.35
C LEU A 156 7.17 -2.17 9.48
N CYS A 157 7.28 -1.31 8.46
CA CYS A 157 8.20 -0.17 8.47
C CYS A 157 7.89 0.82 9.60
N LEU A 158 6.61 1.14 9.86
CA LEU A 158 6.21 2.04 10.96
C LEU A 158 6.50 1.43 12.33
N LEU A 159 6.29 0.13 12.50
CA LEU A 159 6.61 -0.56 13.76
C LEU A 159 8.12 -0.66 13.98
N LEU A 160 8.90 -0.97 12.93
CA LEU A 160 10.36 -0.92 12.97
C LEU A 160 10.88 0.48 13.27
N TRP A 161 10.29 1.52 12.68
CA TRP A 161 10.60 2.90 13.03
C TRP A 161 10.38 3.17 14.53
N CYS A 162 9.25 2.76 15.08
CA CYS A 162 8.97 2.94 16.51
C CYS A 162 9.99 2.24 17.41
N ALA A 163 10.49 1.08 17.00
CA ALA A 163 11.50 0.33 17.74
C ALA A 163 12.91 0.94 17.61
N LEU A 164 13.27 1.40 16.40
CA LEU A 164 14.65 1.74 16.05
C LEU A 164 14.97 3.24 16.11
N HIS A 165 13.96 4.15 16.03
CA HIS A 165 14.23 5.58 15.93
C HIS A 165 15.00 6.15 17.13
N ARG A 166 14.75 5.65 18.35
CA ARG A 166 15.46 6.11 19.55
C ARG A 166 16.93 5.71 19.55
N PRO A 167 17.30 4.41 19.38
CA PRO A 167 18.72 4.03 19.28
C PRO A 167 19.43 4.68 18.09
N LEU A 168 18.76 4.84 16.93
CA LEU A 168 19.34 5.53 15.77
C LEU A 168 19.59 7.03 16.04
N ALA A 169 18.68 7.70 16.77
CA ALA A 169 18.87 9.10 17.15
C ALA A 169 20.09 9.30 18.06
N GLN A 170 20.43 8.33 18.90
CA GLN A 170 21.64 8.37 19.73
C GLN A 170 22.94 8.29 18.93
N MET A 171 22.88 7.74 17.70
CA MET A 171 24.06 7.69 16.81
C MET A 171 24.35 9.04 16.15
N HIS A 172 23.51 10.07 16.33
CA HIS A 172 23.67 11.43 15.78
C HIS A 172 23.96 11.45 14.28
N LEU A 173 23.39 10.49 13.53
CA LEU A 173 23.59 10.41 12.08
C LEU A 173 22.93 11.60 11.38
N PRO A 174 23.61 12.21 10.43
CA PRO A 174 23.02 13.30 9.64
C PRO A 174 21.88 12.76 8.77
N PRO A 175 20.87 13.61 8.43
CA PRO A 175 19.72 13.19 7.62
C PRO A 175 20.09 12.52 6.29
N TRP A 176 21.15 12.99 5.64
CA TRP A 176 21.63 12.42 4.38
C TRP A 176 22.10 10.95 4.53
N ALA A 177 22.58 10.55 5.72
CA ALA A 177 23.00 9.16 5.94
C ALA A 177 21.84 8.18 5.81
N ALA A 178 20.65 8.52 6.34
CA ALA A 178 19.44 7.72 6.15
C ALA A 178 18.94 7.75 4.69
N MET A 179 19.07 8.90 4.01
CA MET A 179 18.71 9.03 2.58
C MET A 179 19.60 8.14 1.71
N VAL A 180 20.92 8.27 1.86
CA VAL A 180 21.90 7.50 1.08
C VAL A 180 21.85 6.02 1.45
N GLY A 181 21.84 5.70 2.74
CA GLY A 181 21.76 4.30 3.21
C GLY A 181 20.50 3.59 2.75
N GLY A 182 19.34 4.26 2.85
CA GLY A 182 18.07 3.74 2.35
C GLY A 182 18.06 3.58 0.83
N GLY A 183 18.57 4.57 0.09
CA GLY A 183 18.72 4.51 -1.36
C GLY A 183 19.67 3.39 -1.83
N LEU A 184 20.80 3.22 -1.15
CA LEU A 184 21.74 2.12 -1.42
C LEU A 184 21.10 0.77 -1.12
N LEU A 185 20.40 0.63 0.01
CA LEU A 185 19.66 -0.58 0.35
C LEU A 185 18.65 -0.93 -0.73
N PHE A 186 17.87 0.06 -1.21
CA PHE A 186 16.94 -0.14 -2.33
C PHE A 186 17.68 -0.61 -3.59
N ALA A 187 18.74 0.08 -3.99
CA ALA A 187 19.48 -0.22 -5.22
C ALA A 187 20.13 -1.62 -5.19
N LEU A 188 20.75 -2.00 -4.06
CA LEU A 188 21.41 -3.29 -3.90
C LEU A 188 20.43 -4.46 -3.86
N THR A 189 19.20 -4.23 -3.36
CA THR A 189 18.18 -5.27 -3.18
C THR A 189 17.06 -5.21 -4.21
N TYR A 190 17.11 -4.29 -5.18
CA TYR A 190 16.04 -4.08 -6.17
C TYR A 190 15.67 -5.34 -6.97
N ARG A 191 16.62 -6.24 -7.19
CA ARG A 191 16.43 -7.51 -7.91
C ARG A 191 16.43 -8.73 -6.99
N LEU A 192 16.22 -8.54 -5.69
CA LEU A 192 16.29 -9.62 -4.71
C LEU A 192 15.23 -10.69 -4.97
N GLU A 193 13.99 -10.29 -5.29
CA GLU A 193 12.90 -11.22 -5.65
C GLU A 193 13.17 -12.04 -6.92
N GLN A 194 14.08 -11.54 -7.80
CA GLN A 194 14.54 -12.23 -9.00
C GLN A 194 15.73 -13.15 -8.72
N GLY A 195 16.19 -13.23 -7.47
CA GLY A 195 17.33 -14.03 -7.05
C GLY A 195 18.69 -13.36 -7.22
N TYR A 196 18.73 -12.02 -7.22
CA TYR A 196 20.00 -11.28 -7.33
C TYR A 196 20.14 -10.27 -6.19
N PHE A 197 21.31 -10.25 -5.57
CA PHE A 197 21.72 -9.24 -4.60
C PHE A 197 22.94 -8.50 -5.15
N ALA A 198 22.89 -7.17 -5.22
CA ALA A 198 23.96 -6.33 -5.79
C ALA A 198 24.45 -6.81 -7.18
N GLY A 199 23.57 -7.37 -8.00
CA GLY A 199 23.89 -7.93 -9.31
C GLY A 199 24.45 -9.36 -9.30
N MET A 200 24.73 -9.94 -8.13
CA MET A 200 25.23 -11.30 -7.97
C MET A 200 24.07 -12.27 -7.71
N PRO A 201 24.09 -13.49 -8.27
CA PRO A 201 23.06 -14.48 -8.02
C PRO A 201 23.09 -14.97 -6.56
N LEU A 202 21.90 -15.14 -5.98
CA LEU A 202 21.75 -15.69 -4.64
C LEU A 202 21.99 -17.20 -4.60
N PRO A 203 22.55 -17.73 -3.50
CA PRO A 203 22.64 -19.16 -3.28
C PRO A 203 21.27 -19.85 -3.35
N ALA A 204 21.21 -21.03 -3.98
CA ALA A 204 19.97 -21.82 -4.12
C ALA A 204 19.29 -22.15 -2.79
N ALA A 205 20.05 -22.22 -1.70
CA ALA A 205 19.54 -22.47 -0.35
C ALA A 205 18.59 -21.38 0.17
N LEU A 206 18.64 -20.17 -0.40
CA LEU A 206 17.76 -19.04 -0.05
C LEU A 206 16.47 -18.98 -0.87
N TRP A 207 16.33 -19.85 -1.87
CA TRP A 207 15.16 -19.90 -2.72
C TRP A 207 14.04 -20.74 -2.10
N ASP A 208 12.79 -20.40 -2.48
CA ASP A 208 11.58 -21.14 -2.11
C ASP A 208 11.34 -21.26 -0.59
N ARG A 209 11.82 -20.27 0.17
CA ARG A 209 11.60 -20.14 1.60
C ARG A 209 10.37 -19.25 1.86
N GLU A 210 9.17 -19.81 1.86
CA GLU A 210 7.91 -19.05 2.01
C GLU A 210 7.88 -18.15 3.25
N TRP A 211 8.50 -18.56 4.35
CA TRP A 211 8.56 -17.76 5.58
C TRP A 211 9.43 -16.50 5.45
N LEU A 212 10.25 -16.38 4.41
CA LEU A 212 11.07 -15.21 4.09
C LEU A 212 10.44 -14.29 3.02
N LEU A 213 9.21 -14.57 2.59
CA LEU A 213 8.50 -13.72 1.62
C LEU A 213 8.41 -12.26 2.04
N TRP A 214 8.19 -12.01 3.34
CA TRP A 214 8.11 -10.64 3.86
C TRP A 214 9.43 -9.86 3.70
N LEU A 215 10.57 -10.57 3.62
CA LEU A 215 11.89 -9.97 3.44
C LEU A 215 12.19 -9.66 1.97
N GLY A 216 11.61 -10.39 1.01
CA GLY A 216 11.84 -10.20 -0.42
C GLY A 216 12.69 -11.29 -1.06
N LEU A 217 12.91 -12.41 -0.38
CA LEU A 217 13.65 -13.51 -0.97
C LEU A 217 12.84 -14.25 -2.05
N PRO A 218 13.51 -14.80 -3.08
CA PRO A 218 12.82 -15.37 -4.22
C PRO A 218 12.00 -16.61 -3.86
N CYS A 219 10.77 -16.67 -4.36
CA CYS A 219 9.89 -17.82 -4.28
C CYS A 219 9.22 -18.04 -5.63
N ARG A 220 9.51 -19.14 -6.29
CA ARG A 220 9.00 -19.47 -7.63
C ARG A 220 7.51 -19.73 -7.66
N ARG A 221 6.91 -20.08 -6.50
CA ARG A 221 5.49 -20.38 -6.34
C ARG A 221 4.69 -19.18 -5.81
N LEU A 222 5.31 -18.00 -5.70
CA LEU A 222 4.63 -16.83 -5.21
C LEU A 222 3.64 -16.32 -6.25
N LEU A 223 2.37 -16.49 -5.96
CA LEU A 223 1.26 -15.85 -6.65
C LEU A 223 0.65 -14.86 -5.66
N SER A 224 0.75 -13.57 -5.95
CA SER A 224 0.18 -12.50 -5.12
C SER A 224 -0.23 -11.34 -6.02
N ALA A 225 -1.47 -10.87 -5.87
CA ALA A 225 -1.99 -9.74 -6.63
C ALA A 225 -1.30 -8.42 -6.25
N ASP A 226 -0.77 -8.34 -5.02
CA ASP A 226 -0.02 -7.20 -4.51
C ASP A 226 1.15 -7.73 -3.67
N TYR A 227 2.39 -7.35 -4.04
CA TYR A 227 3.59 -7.84 -3.34
C TYR A 227 4.61 -6.72 -3.20
N PHE A 228 4.81 -6.28 -1.95
CA PHE A 228 5.77 -5.25 -1.55
C PHE A 228 6.58 -5.73 -0.35
N PRO A 229 7.63 -6.53 -0.55
CA PRO A 229 8.45 -7.03 0.54
C PRO A 229 9.30 -5.92 1.18
N LEU A 230 9.84 -6.19 2.38
CA LEU A 230 10.67 -5.25 3.11
C LEU A 230 11.89 -4.81 2.27
N LEU A 231 12.51 -5.73 1.58
CA LEU A 231 13.58 -5.44 0.62
C LEU A 231 13.06 -5.62 -0.82
N PRO A 232 13.18 -4.61 -1.67
CA PRO A 232 13.91 -3.33 -1.52
C PRO A 232 13.12 -2.18 -0.87
N TRP A 233 11.82 -2.30 -0.77
CA TRP A 233 10.89 -1.18 -0.53
C TRP A 233 11.07 -0.48 0.81
N GLY A 234 11.49 -1.20 1.86
CA GLY A 234 11.85 -0.61 3.14
C GLY A 234 13.02 0.38 3.05
N GLY A 235 13.93 0.19 2.09
CA GLY A 235 14.99 1.15 1.78
C GLY A 235 14.43 2.53 1.42
N LEU A 236 13.39 2.59 0.58
CA LEU A 236 12.72 3.85 0.25
C LEU A 236 12.02 4.48 1.46
N PHE A 237 11.43 3.67 2.34
CA PHE A 237 10.84 4.19 3.58
C PHE A 237 11.90 4.87 4.45
N TRP A 238 13.06 4.23 4.66
CA TRP A 238 14.16 4.79 5.44
C TRP A 238 14.79 6.02 4.78
N ALA A 239 14.93 6.02 3.45
CA ALA A 239 15.33 7.22 2.70
C ALA A 239 14.33 8.36 2.90
N GLY A 240 13.03 8.04 2.91
CA GLY A 240 11.96 8.97 3.24
C GLY A 240 12.07 9.56 4.65
N CYS A 241 12.44 8.76 5.64
CA CYS A 241 12.68 9.26 7.01
C CYS A 241 13.79 10.32 7.03
N GLY A 242 14.94 10.06 6.38
CA GLY A 242 16.01 11.04 6.26
C GLY A 242 15.59 12.31 5.51
N LEU A 243 14.87 12.14 4.38
CA LEU A 243 14.31 13.25 3.61
C LEU A 243 13.35 14.10 4.45
N GLY A 244 12.49 13.46 5.24
CA GLY A 244 11.57 14.14 6.15
C GLY A 244 12.31 14.96 7.18
N GLN A 245 13.31 14.39 7.83
CA GLN A 245 14.14 15.10 8.80
C GLN A 245 14.80 16.35 8.18
N TRP A 246 15.29 16.26 6.95
CA TRP A 246 15.92 17.36 6.24
C TRP A 246 14.91 18.44 5.81
N LEU A 247 13.81 18.05 5.15
CA LEU A 247 12.81 18.99 4.60
C LEU A 247 11.99 19.71 5.68
N LEU A 248 11.94 19.16 6.89
CA LEU A 248 11.23 19.77 8.02
C LEU A 248 12.07 20.81 8.75
N THR A 249 13.31 21.06 8.30
CA THR A 249 14.14 22.17 8.82
C THR A 249 13.86 23.48 8.09
N PRO A 250 14.00 24.65 8.76
CA PRO A 250 13.97 25.94 8.06
C PRO A 250 15.15 26.04 7.06
N PRO A 251 14.99 26.69 5.88
CA PRO A 251 13.79 27.41 5.41
C PRO A 251 12.81 26.57 4.59
N TYR A 252 13.05 25.25 4.45
CA TYR A 252 12.26 24.40 3.53
C TYR A 252 10.82 24.20 4.01
N ILE A 253 10.63 24.05 5.32
CA ILE A 253 9.30 23.78 5.90
C ILE A 253 8.30 24.88 5.57
N ASP A 254 8.70 26.16 5.56
CA ASP A 254 7.80 27.28 5.31
C ASP A 254 7.30 27.30 3.86
N ARG A 255 8.14 26.89 2.91
CA ARG A 255 7.73 26.72 1.51
C ARG A 255 6.75 25.54 1.34
N LEU A 256 6.91 24.48 2.12
CA LEU A 256 6.08 23.29 2.06
C LEU A 256 4.71 23.50 2.72
N ARG A 257 4.56 24.44 3.64
CA ARG A 257 3.28 24.79 4.27
C ARG A 257 2.32 25.50 3.33
N GLN A 258 2.81 26.22 2.33
CA GLN A 258 2.00 26.94 1.37
C GLN A 258 1.27 26.00 0.42
N SER A 259 -0.06 26.04 0.40
CA SER A 259 -0.86 25.25 -0.53
C SER A 259 -0.92 25.91 -1.91
N ARG A 260 -0.78 25.12 -2.96
CA ARG A 260 -1.05 25.52 -4.36
C ARG A 260 -2.34 24.93 -4.89
N SER A 261 -2.76 23.78 -4.35
CA SER A 261 -3.95 23.05 -4.78
C SER A 261 -4.73 22.53 -3.58
N PRO A 262 -5.64 23.35 -2.99
CA PRO A 262 -6.42 22.93 -1.82
C PRO A 262 -7.27 21.69 -2.05
N GLY A 263 -7.73 21.45 -3.29
CA GLY A 263 -8.47 20.24 -3.68
C GLY A 263 -7.62 18.99 -3.55
N MET A 264 -6.38 19.00 -4.09
CA MET A 264 -5.45 17.89 -3.94
C MET A 264 -5.05 17.66 -2.49
N ALA A 265 -4.82 18.73 -1.72
CA ALA A 265 -4.55 18.61 -0.30
C ALA A 265 -5.71 17.96 0.47
N ARG A 266 -6.96 18.26 0.09
CA ARG A 266 -8.16 17.61 0.67
C ARG A 266 -8.20 16.13 0.33
N LEU A 267 -7.94 15.77 -0.93
CA LEU A 267 -7.87 14.38 -1.37
C LEU A 267 -6.78 13.61 -0.61
N GLY A 268 -5.59 14.21 -0.48
CA GLY A 268 -4.45 13.61 0.22
C GLY A 268 -4.69 13.36 1.71
N ARG A 269 -5.59 14.11 2.35
CA ARG A 269 -5.99 13.87 3.74
C ARG A 269 -6.79 12.58 3.93
N HIS A 270 -7.46 12.12 2.89
CA HIS A 270 -8.31 10.92 2.90
C HIS A 270 -7.68 9.72 2.18
N THR A 271 -6.36 9.76 1.92
CA THR A 271 -5.64 8.75 1.14
C THR A 271 -5.91 7.32 1.60
N LEU A 272 -5.88 7.03 2.92
CA LEU A 272 -6.10 5.67 3.42
C LEU A 272 -7.55 5.20 3.19
N ALA A 273 -8.54 6.06 3.40
CA ALA A 273 -9.94 5.72 3.14
C ALA A 273 -10.17 5.45 1.65
N LEU A 274 -9.65 6.33 0.79
CA LEU A 274 -9.72 6.16 -0.66
C LEU A 274 -9.04 4.87 -1.11
N TYR A 275 -7.85 4.58 -0.55
CA TYR A 275 -7.13 3.34 -0.83
C TYR A 275 -7.92 2.09 -0.41
N LEU A 276 -8.62 2.11 0.72
CA LEU A 276 -9.40 0.95 1.19
C LEU A 276 -10.71 0.76 0.41
N CYS A 277 -11.35 1.89 0.04
CA CYS A 277 -12.69 1.84 -0.56
C CYS A 277 -12.67 1.69 -2.08
N HIS A 278 -11.58 2.05 -2.79
CA HIS A 278 -11.61 2.13 -4.25
C HIS A 278 -11.90 0.79 -4.93
N GLN A 279 -11.22 -0.29 -4.53
CA GLN A 279 -11.42 -1.60 -5.15
C GLN A 279 -12.85 -2.14 -4.99
N PRO A 280 -13.44 -2.19 -3.78
CA PRO A 280 -14.84 -2.56 -3.64
C PRO A 280 -15.80 -1.71 -4.49
N VAL A 281 -15.54 -0.39 -4.58
CA VAL A 281 -16.38 0.55 -5.36
C VAL A 281 -16.25 0.28 -6.86
N TRP A 282 -15.01 0.14 -7.38
CA TRP A 282 -14.77 -0.15 -8.79
C TRP A 282 -15.37 -1.50 -9.20
N PHE A 283 -15.12 -2.54 -8.41
CA PHE A 283 -15.68 -3.87 -8.68
C PHE A 283 -17.21 -3.88 -8.69
N ALA A 284 -17.85 -3.28 -7.68
CA ALA A 284 -19.30 -3.20 -7.61
C ALA A 284 -19.88 -2.42 -8.81
N GLY A 285 -19.29 -1.26 -9.14
CA GLY A 285 -19.72 -0.43 -10.26
C GLY A 285 -19.59 -1.13 -11.61
N LEU A 286 -18.44 -1.75 -11.88
CA LEU A 286 -18.19 -2.47 -13.13
C LEU A 286 -19.02 -3.76 -13.26
N TRP A 287 -19.24 -4.45 -12.13
CA TRP A 287 -20.13 -5.61 -12.11
C TRP A 287 -21.58 -5.25 -12.44
N LEU A 288 -22.10 -4.17 -11.85
CA LEU A 288 -23.45 -3.66 -12.17
C LEU A 288 -23.56 -3.22 -13.63
N LEU A 289 -22.55 -2.51 -14.15
CA LEU A 289 -22.51 -2.12 -15.57
C LEU A 289 -22.53 -3.35 -16.48
N ARG A 290 -21.74 -4.36 -16.18
CA ARG A 290 -21.72 -5.60 -16.96
C ARG A 290 -23.05 -6.34 -16.90
N ALA A 291 -23.69 -6.41 -15.73
CA ALA A 291 -25.00 -7.04 -15.57
C ALA A 291 -26.12 -6.29 -16.32
N ALA A 292 -25.98 -4.97 -16.52
CA ALA A 292 -26.94 -4.17 -17.30
C ALA A 292 -26.76 -4.27 -18.81
N HIS A 293 -25.60 -4.72 -19.30
CA HIS A 293 -25.29 -4.80 -20.74
C HIS A 293 -25.21 -6.25 -21.27
N GLY A 294 -25.28 -7.24 -20.40
CA GLY A 294 -25.28 -8.67 -20.75
C GLY A 294 -26.56 -9.35 -20.42
#